data_17a629a70d857095cbf06984a84cc559
#
_entry.id   17a629a70d857095cbf06984a84cc559
#
_cell.length_a   1.000
_cell.length_b   1.000
_cell.length_c   1.000
_cell.angle_alpha   90.00
_cell.angle_beta   90.00
_cell.angle_gamma   90.00
#
_symmetry.space_group_name_H-M   'P 1'
#
loop_
_entity.id
_entity.type
_entity.pdbx_description
1 polymer ?
#
loop_
_entity_poly.entity_id
_entity_poly.type
_entity_poly.pdbx_seq_one_letter_code
_entity_poly.pdbx_strand_id
1 'polypeptide(L)'
;MRGVTMEKIDWKNLSYYDFIGFVAVTAFLLFVLYFGGLWYATYDYRIQMRDQMVEMYKQLPNPIPPIEDDYGVHKRWLVYCVSGTRKFNRDLKDNEFDLYGEKLVEQGWQIDKKYTDSNQYGKSTCIVLRKGDFLFEITRWEGKKICRFYLIKRDWIYNKGF
;
A
#
# COMPACT_ATOMS: atom_id res chain seq x y z
N MET A 1 36.63 0.02 -39.48
CA MET A 1 36.08 -0.63 -38.28
C MET A 1 37.24 -1.02 -37.38
N ARG A 2 37.45 -0.33 -36.26
CA ARG A 2 38.49 -0.71 -35.29
C ARG A 2 37.90 -1.80 -34.40
N GLY A 3 38.45 -3.02 -34.49
CA GLY A 3 38.08 -4.11 -33.58
C GLY A 3 38.49 -3.75 -32.16
N VAL A 4 37.49 -3.75 -31.26
CA VAL A 4 37.73 -3.67 -29.85
C VAL A 4 38.26 -5.04 -29.41
N THR A 5 39.58 -5.15 -29.26
CA THR A 5 40.20 -6.31 -28.62
C THR A 5 39.86 -6.28 -27.15
N MET A 6 39.01 -7.22 -26.70
CA MET A 6 38.84 -7.46 -25.25
C MET A 6 40.20 -7.92 -24.71
N GLU A 7 40.87 -7.08 -23.93
CA GLU A 7 42.02 -7.50 -23.13
C GLU A 7 41.58 -8.60 -22.17
N LYS A 8 42.32 -9.72 -22.18
CA LYS A 8 42.09 -10.82 -21.23
C LYS A 8 42.42 -10.32 -19.84
N ILE A 9 41.43 -10.36 -18.93
CA ILE A 9 41.62 -10.03 -17.53
C ILE A 9 42.66 -11.00 -16.96
N ASP A 10 43.80 -10.47 -16.50
CA ASP A 10 44.82 -11.25 -15.82
C ASP A 10 44.49 -11.44 -14.35
N TRP A 11 43.80 -12.53 -14.03
CA TRP A 11 43.31 -12.88 -12.72
C TRP A 11 44.41 -13.06 -11.68
N LYS A 12 45.71 -13.23 -12.09
CA LYS A 12 46.82 -13.45 -11.16
C LYS A 12 47.41 -12.17 -10.57
N ASN A 13 47.15 -11.04 -11.21
CA ASN A 13 47.67 -9.74 -10.78
C ASN A 13 46.60 -8.78 -10.30
N LEU A 14 45.39 -9.28 -9.97
CA LEU A 14 44.33 -8.44 -9.41
C LEU A 14 44.75 -7.91 -8.03
N SER A 15 44.77 -6.60 -7.91
CA SER A 15 44.91 -5.94 -6.61
C SER A 15 43.72 -6.29 -5.72
N TYR A 16 43.90 -6.31 -4.40
CA TYR A 16 42.81 -6.48 -3.43
C TYR A 16 41.65 -5.51 -3.68
N TYR A 17 41.94 -4.28 -4.07
CA TYR A 17 40.91 -3.26 -4.42
C TYR A 17 40.16 -3.58 -5.70
N ASP A 18 40.81 -4.15 -6.70
CA ASP A 18 40.15 -4.56 -7.95
C ASP A 18 39.17 -5.72 -7.70
N PHE A 19 39.58 -6.66 -6.82
CA PHE A 19 38.73 -7.76 -6.40
C PHE A 19 37.46 -7.26 -5.66
N ILE A 20 37.63 -6.34 -4.69
CA ILE A 20 36.50 -5.72 -3.98
C ILE A 20 35.60 -4.97 -4.96
N GLY A 21 36.17 -4.19 -5.88
CA GLY A 21 35.45 -3.49 -6.91
C GLY A 21 34.63 -4.43 -7.78
N PHE A 22 35.23 -5.53 -8.23
CA PHE A 22 34.53 -6.54 -9.03
C PHE A 22 33.36 -7.18 -8.27
N VAL A 23 33.58 -7.57 -6.99
CA VAL A 23 32.53 -8.14 -6.13
C VAL A 23 31.37 -7.12 -5.95
N ALA A 24 31.70 -5.87 -5.67
CA ALA A 24 30.72 -4.82 -5.47
C ALA A 24 29.88 -4.56 -6.74
N VAL A 25 30.52 -4.48 -7.91
CA VAL A 25 29.82 -4.31 -9.19
C VAL A 25 28.93 -5.51 -9.49
N THR A 26 29.45 -6.73 -9.30
CA THR A 26 28.68 -7.96 -9.52
C THR A 26 27.46 -8.03 -8.60
N ALA A 27 27.64 -7.73 -7.31
CA ALA A 27 26.55 -7.70 -6.34
C ALA A 27 25.49 -6.64 -6.72
N PHE A 28 25.92 -5.46 -7.16
CA PHE A 28 25.04 -4.41 -7.63
C PHE A 28 24.26 -4.83 -8.89
N LEU A 29 24.90 -5.46 -9.86
CA LEU A 29 24.24 -5.97 -11.06
C LEU A 29 23.22 -7.05 -10.72
N LEU A 30 23.55 -7.99 -9.85
CA LEU A 30 22.61 -9.02 -9.36
C LEU A 30 21.42 -8.39 -8.64
N PHE A 31 21.66 -7.37 -7.82
CA PHE A 31 20.61 -6.61 -7.17
C PHE A 31 19.67 -5.95 -8.19
N VAL A 32 20.23 -5.25 -9.19
CA VAL A 32 19.43 -4.60 -10.23
C VAL A 32 18.63 -5.61 -11.06
N LEU A 33 19.24 -6.74 -11.43
CA LEU A 33 18.55 -7.81 -12.16
C LEU A 33 17.43 -8.45 -11.34
N TYR A 34 17.68 -8.72 -10.06
CA TYR A 34 16.66 -9.29 -9.19
C TYR A 34 15.47 -8.35 -9.01
N PHE A 35 15.73 -7.09 -8.62
CA PHE A 35 14.65 -6.12 -8.38
C PHE A 35 13.97 -5.66 -9.66
N GLY A 36 14.72 -5.48 -10.75
CA GLY A 36 14.16 -5.17 -12.06
C GLY A 36 13.32 -6.31 -12.62
N GLY A 37 13.80 -7.54 -12.48
CA GLY A 37 13.06 -8.75 -12.86
C GLY A 37 11.77 -8.91 -12.05
N LEU A 38 11.85 -8.71 -10.71
CA LEU A 38 10.68 -8.75 -9.84
C LEU A 38 9.66 -7.65 -10.21
N TRP A 39 10.15 -6.45 -10.47
CA TRP A 39 9.32 -5.33 -10.92
C TRP A 39 8.57 -5.66 -12.20
N TYR A 40 9.26 -6.21 -13.19
CA TYR A 40 8.68 -6.59 -14.47
C TYR A 40 7.70 -7.77 -14.32
N ALA A 41 8.11 -8.83 -13.65
CA ALA A 41 7.30 -10.03 -13.47
C ALA A 41 6.01 -9.80 -12.68
N THR A 42 5.98 -8.80 -11.79
CA THR A 42 4.80 -8.47 -10.98
C THR A 42 3.97 -7.34 -11.56
N TYR A 43 4.32 -6.80 -12.73
CA TYR A 43 3.68 -5.59 -13.26
C TYR A 43 2.18 -5.76 -13.45
N ASP A 44 1.75 -6.75 -14.20
CA ASP A 44 0.32 -6.99 -14.50
C ASP A 44 -0.48 -7.30 -13.23
N TYR A 45 0.08 -8.13 -12.35
CA TYR A 45 -0.52 -8.44 -11.07
C TYR A 45 -0.77 -7.16 -10.24
N ARG A 46 0.21 -6.27 -10.17
CA ARG A 46 0.11 -5.02 -9.41
C ARG A 46 -0.93 -4.06 -9.99
N ILE A 47 -1.03 -4.00 -11.32
CA ILE A 47 -2.07 -3.20 -11.99
C ILE A 47 -3.46 -3.75 -11.70
N GLN A 48 -3.67 -5.06 -11.86
CA GLN A 48 -4.93 -5.72 -11.53
C GLN A 48 -5.33 -5.50 -10.06
N MET A 49 -4.37 -5.63 -9.14
CA MET A 49 -4.59 -5.39 -7.71
C MET A 49 -4.99 -3.94 -7.43
N ARG A 50 -4.33 -2.97 -8.07
CA ARG A 50 -4.69 -1.55 -7.97
C ARG A 50 -6.13 -1.33 -8.41
N ASP A 51 -6.49 -1.83 -9.59
CA ASP A 51 -7.80 -1.64 -10.18
C ASP A 51 -8.89 -2.32 -9.33
N GLN A 52 -8.61 -3.51 -8.81
CA GLN A 52 -9.50 -4.19 -7.87
C GLN A 52 -9.73 -3.36 -6.59
N MET A 53 -8.69 -2.78 -6.01
CA MET A 53 -8.84 -1.92 -4.81
C MET A 53 -9.63 -0.65 -5.13
N VAL A 54 -9.44 -0.04 -6.30
CA VAL A 54 -10.22 1.13 -6.72
C VAL A 54 -11.70 0.78 -6.84
N GLU A 55 -12.02 -0.35 -7.47
CA GLU A 55 -13.42 -0.80 -7.59
C GLU A 55 -14.03 -1.14 -6.22
N MET A 56 -13.27 -1.81 -5.35
CA MET A 56 -13.73 -2.06 -3.98
C MET A 56 -13.99 -0.74 -3.22
N TYR A 57 -13.12 0.27 -3.38
CA TYR A 57 -13.31 1.58 -2.76
C TYR A 57 -14.59 2.28 -3.27
N LYS A 58 -14.84 2.27 -4.58
CA LYS A 58 -16.05 2.85 -5.18
C LYS A 58 -17.34 2.17 -4.71
N GLN A 59 -17.27 0.89 -4.39
CA GLN A 59 -18.41 0.10 -3.88
C GLN A 59 -18.62 0.26 -2.36
N LEU A 60 -17.82 1.10 -1.69
CA LEU A 60 -17.99 1.32 -0.26
C LEU A 60 -19.37 1.89 0.06
N PRO A 61 -20.00 1.39 1.12
CA PRO A 61 -21.30 1.87 1.53
C PRO A 61 -21.24 3.34 1.95
N ASN A 62 -22.32 4.05 1.66
CA ASN A 62 -22.53 5.43 2.09
C ASN A 62 -23.79 5.50 2.97
N PRO A 63 -23.76 4.94 4.20
CA PRO A 63 -24.92 4.94 5.08
C PRO A 63 -25.34 6.37 5.45
N ILE A 64 -24.38 7.30 5.43
CA ILE A 64 -24.60 8.74 5.59
C ILE A 64 -23.92 9.42 4.38
N PRO A 65 -24.70 10.13 3.55
CA PRO A 65 -24.15 10.74 2.35
C PRO A 65 -23.13 11.83 2.73
N PRO A 66 -21.89 11.74 2.22
CA PRO A 66 -20.90 12.79 2.39
C PRO A 66 -21.25 13.98 1.48
N ILE A 67 -20.78 15.18 1.85
CA ILE A 67 -20.83 16.36 0.98
C ILE A 67 -19.66 16.40 0.00
N GLU A 68 -18.58 15.69 0.32
CA GLU A 68 -17.39 15.55 -0.51
C GLU A 68 -16.79 14.17 -0.26
N ASP A 69 -16.48 13.44 -1.35
CA ASP A 69 -15.78 12.15 -1.30
C ASP A 69 -14.58 12.24 -2.25
N ASP A 70 -13.40 12.30 -1.69
CA ASP A 70 -12.14 12.39 -2.42
C ASP A 70 -11.28 11.17 -2.11
N TYR A 71 -10.68 10.57 -3.14
CA TYR A 71 -9.76 9.46 -2.95
C TYR A 71 -8.59 9.50 -3.94
N GLY A 72 -7.49 8.91 -3.51
CA GLY A 72 -6.30 8.76 -4.33
C GLY A 72 -5.69 7.35 -4.22
N VAL A 73 -5.02 6.97 -5.28
CA VAL A 73 -4.20 5.76 -5.30
C VAL A 73 -2.77 6.14 -4.98
N HIS A 74 -2.22 5.54 -3.94
CA HIS A 74 -0.85 5.76 -3.52
C HIS A 74 -0.02 4.51 -3.79
N LYS A 75 1.23 4.72 -4.19
CA LYS A 75 2.17 3.65 -4.47
C LYS A 75 3.36 3.78 -3.54
N ARG A 76 3.68 2.70 -2.85
CA ARG A 76 4.92 2.54 -2.13
C ARG A 76 5.65 1.32 -2.70
N TRP A 77 6.71 1.57 -3.48
CA TRP A 77 7.47 0.54 -4.17
C TRP A 77 6.60 -0.37 -5.05
N LEU A 78 6.38 -1.62 -4.64
CA LEU A 78 5.57 -2.62 -5.35
C LEU A 78 4.12 -2.70 -4.81
N VAL A 79 3.82 -2.02 -3.70
CA VAL A 79 2.50 -2.07 -3.07
C VAL A 79 1.70 -0.83 -3.44
N TYR A 80 0.43 -1.04 -3.75
CA TYR A 80 -0.55 0.02 -3.90
C TYR A 80 -1.46 0.06 -2.67
N CYS A 81 -1.95 1.25 -2.35
CA CYS A 81 -3.06 1.44 -1.43
C CYS A 81 -4.01 2.51 -2.00
N VAL A 82 -5.25 2.43 -1.60
CA VAL A 82 -6.26 3.46 -1.90
C VAL A 82 -6.59 4.13 -0.58
N SER A 83 -6.47 5.45 -0.53
CA SER A 83 -6.93 6.21 0.62
C SER A 83 -7.85 7.33 0.17
N GLY A 84 -8.83 7.66 1.01
CA GLY A 84 -9.75 8.73 0.73
C GLY A 84 -10.24 9.40 1.99
N THR A 85 -10.90 10.52 1.79
CA THR A 85 -11.49 11.32 2.85
C THR A 85 -12.91 11.68 2.47
N ARG A 86 -13.86 11.36 3.35
CA ARG A 86 -15.25 11.79 3.21
C ARG A 86 -15.52 12.92 4.20
N LYS A 87 -16.04 14.02 3.69
CA LYS A 87 -16.49 15.17 4.49
C LYS A 87 -18.00 15.14 4.66
N PHE A 88 -18.44 15.55 5.83
CA PHE A 88 -19.85 15.59 6.20
C PHE A 88 -20.23 17.02 6.62
N ASN A 89 -21.53 17.33 6.63
CA ASN A 89 -22.02 18.63 7.11
C ASN A 89 -21.89 18.80 8.64
N ARG A 90 -21.80 17.69 9.37
CA ARG A 90 -21.61 17.66 10.83
C ARG A 90 -20.69 16.52 11.25
N ASP A 91 -20.28 16.51 12.48
CA ASP A 91 -19.58 15.37 13.08
C ASP A 91 -20.51 14.14 13.14
N LEU A 92 -19.96 12.97 12.80
CA LEU A 92 -20.69 11.72 12.88
C LEU A 92 -20.76 11.24 14.32
N LYS A 93 -21.93 10.82 14.77
CA LYS A 93 -22.10 10.16 16.06
C LYS A 93 -21.52 8.74 16.01
N ASP A 94 -21.28 8.14 17.18
CA ASP A 94 -20.69 6.80 17.28
C ASP A 94 -21.53 5.75 16.55
N ASN A 95 -22.85 5.75 16.76
CA ASN A 95 -23.77 4.84 16.08
C ASN A 95 -23.79 5.02 14.55
N GLU A 96 -23.62 6.24 14.07
CA GLU A 96 -23.55 6.53 12.63
C GLU A 96 -22.23 6.06 12.02
N PHE A 97 -21.15 6.17 12.78
CA PHE A 97 -19.85 5.65 12.38
C PHE A 97 -19.84 4.12 12.35
N ASP A 98 -20.52 3.49 13.32
CA ASP A 98 -20.63 2.04 13.38
C ASP A 98 -21.41 1.44 12.21
N LEU A 99 -22.40 2.17 11.65
CA LEU A 99 -23.11 1.75 10.44
C LEU A 99 -22.19 1.47 9.24
N TYR A 100 -21.04 2.15 9.12
CA TYR A 100 -20.06 1.81 8.09
C TYR A 100 -19.49 0.41 8.29
N GLY A 101 -19.15 0.06 9.52
CA GLY A 101 -18.66 -1.28 9.85
C GLY A 101 -19.74 -2.35 9.60
N GLU A 102 -20.97 -2.11 10.05
CA GLU A 102 -22.11 -3.03 9.86
C GLU A 102 -22.39 -3.28 8.36
N LYS A 103 -22.47 -2.21 7.56
CA LYS A 103 -22.70 -2.34 6.11
C LYS A 103 -21.58 -3.05 5.37
N LEU A 104 -20.34 -2.92 5.84
CA LEU A 104 -19.22 -3.68 5.28
C LEU A 104 -19.29 -5.15 5.68
N VAL A 105 -19.73 -5.47 6.90
CA VAL A 105 -19.97 -6.85 7.33
C VAL A 105 -21.03 -7.51 6.47
N GLU A 106 -22.11 -6.82 6.14
CA GLU A 106 -23.13 -7.29 5.18
C GLU A 106 -22.53 -7.61 3.78
N GLN A 107 -21.45 -6.91 3.38
CA GLN A 107 -20.70 -7.17 2.14
C GLN A 107 -19.63 -8.26 2.28
N GLY A 108 -19.58 -8.97 3.39
CA GLY A 108 -18.65 -10.07 3.64
C GLY A 108 -17.28 -9.67 4.19
N TRP A 109 -17.15 -8.46 4.74
CA TRP A 109 -15.99 -8.07 5.54
C TRP A 109 -16.13 -8.60 6.96
N GLN A 110 -15.01 -8.81 7.64
CA GLN A 110 -14.94 -9.20 9.04
C GLN A 110 -14.27 -8.08 9.84
N ILE A 111 -14.86 -7.67 10.94
CA ILE A 111 -14.23 -6.71 11.86
C ILE A 111 -13.04 -7.42 12.54
N ASP A 112 -11.84 -6.94 12.28
CA ASP A 112 -10.60 -7.43 12.88
C ASP A 112 -10.40 -6.77 14.26
N LYS A 113 -10.58 -5.45 14.32
CA LYS A 113 -10.53 -4.69 15.57
C LYS A 113 -11.24 -3.35 15.47
N LYS A 114 -11.70 -2.85 16.62
CA LYS A 114 -12.14 -1.47 16.82
C LYS A 114 -11.39 -0.90 18.03
N TYR A 115 -10.81 0.27 17.88
CA TYR A 115 -10.04 0.91 18.93
C TYR A 115 -10.16 2.42 18.87
N THR A 116 -9.86 3.05 20.00
CA THR A 116 -9.78 4.50 20.12
C THR A 116 -8.33 4.87 20.41
N ASP A 117 -7.82 5.87 19.73
CA ASP A 117 -6.48 6.42 19.90
C ASP A 117 -6.57 7.93 20.14
N SER A 118 -5.60 8.47 20.87
CA SER A 118 -5.49 9.90 21.13
C SER A 118 -4.09 10.37 20.79
N ASN A 119 -4.02 11.30 19.84
CA ASN A 119 -2.77 11.87 19.39
C ASN A 119 -2.85 13.39 19.26
N GLN A 120 -1.82 14.03 18.71
CA GLN A 120 -1.78 15.48 18.51
C GLN A 120 -2.94 16.06 17.66
N TYR A 121 -3.63 15.22 16.89
CA TYR A 121 -4.77 15.63 16.04
C TYR A 121 -6.11 15.47 16.78
N GLY A 122 -6.10 14.96 17.99
CA GLY A 122 -7.27 14.69 18.83
C GLY A 122 -7.56 13.21 19.01
N LYS A 123 -8.70 12.92 19.63
CA LYS A 123 -9.18 11.56 19.84
C LYS A 123 -9.81 11.03 18.56
N SER A 124 -9.43 9.83 18.17
CA SER A 124 -9.94 9.14 16.98
C SER A 124 -10.46 7.77 17.30
N THR A 125 -11.50 7.34 16.59
CA THR A 125 -12.00 5.97 16.62
C THR A 125 -11.71 5.33 15.27
N CYS A 126 -11.16 4.13 15.31
CA CYS A 126 -10.77 3.37 14.12
C CYS A 126 -11.47 2.02 14.11
N ILE A 127 -12.03 1.64 12.95
CA ILE A 127 -12.54 0.30 12.67
C ILE A 127 -11.64 -0.30 11.59
N VAL A 128 -11.08 -1.46 11.89
CA VAL A 128 -10.27 -2.24 10.94
C VAL A 128 -11.05 -3.47 10.54
N LEU A 129 -11.22 -3.64 9.24
CA LEU A 129 -11.93 -4.78 8.66
C LEU A 129 -11.02 -5.55 7.71
N ARG A 130 -11.30 -6.83 7.55
CA ARG A 130 -10.55 -7.75 6.70
C ARG A 130 -11.46 -8.54 5.78
N LYS A 131 -11.03 -8.73 4.53
CA LYS A 131 -11.68 -9.60 3.55
C LYS A 131 -10.62 -10.29 2.72
N GLY A 132 -10.33 -11.57 3.03
CA GLY A 132 -9.15 -12.26 2.48
C GLY A 132 -7.86 -11.50 2.84
N ASP A 133 -7.06 -11.18 1.84
CA ASP A 133 -5.82 -10.41 2.02
C ASP A 133 -6.03 -8.89 2.11
N PHE A 134 -7.25 -8.41 1.90
CA PHE A 134 -7.55 -6.99 1.98
C PHE A 134 -7.77 -6.55 3.42
N LEU A 135 -7.15 -5.43 3.76
CA LEU A 135 -7.36 -4.72 5.03
C LEU A 135 -7.96 -3.36 4.69
N PHE A 136 -9.05 -3.04 5.37
CA PHE A 136 -9.74 -1.78 5.25
C PHE A 136 -9.83 -1.09 6.61
N GLU A 137 -9.40 0.15 6.68
CA GLU A 137 -9.38 0.94 7.89
C GLU A 137 -10.24 2.19 7.68
N ILE A 138 -11.15 2.44 8.62
CA ILE A 138 -11.97 3.64 8.68
C ILE A 138 -11.60 4.37 9.96
N THR A 139 -11.21 5.63 9.86
CA THR A 139 -10.84 6.47 10.99
C THR A 139 -11.72 7.72 11.03
N ARG A 140 -12.31 7.98 12.19
CA ARG A 140 -13.05 9.21 12.52
C ARG A 140 -12.34 9.94 13.65
N TRP A 141 -12.26 11.24 13.59
CA TRP A 141 -11.79 12.08 14.69
C TRP A 141 -12.94 12.78 15.37
N GLU A 142 -12.97 12.77 16.70
CA GLU A 142 -13.98 13.48 17.50
C GLU A 142 -13.96 15.00 17.16
N GLY A 143 -15.15 15.58 17.01
CA GLY A 143 -15.33 17.01 16.69
C GLY A 143 -14.91 17.37 15.25
N LYS A 144 -14.55 16.40 14.42
CA LYS A 144 -14.22 16.67 13.02
C LYS A 144 -15.24 16.09 12.06
N LYS A 145 -15.59 16.87 11.04
CA LYS A 145 -16.58 16.53 10.02
C LYS A 145 -15.98 15.65 8.90
N ILE A 146 -14.98 14.83 9.23
CA ILE A 146 -14.25 14.02 8.27
C ILE A 146 -14.06 12.60 8.78
N CYS A 147 -14.14 11.64 7.85
CA CYS A 147 -13.65 10.29 8.03
C CYS A 147 -12.60 9.97 6.98
N ARG A 148 -11.54 9.30 7.37
CA ARG A 148 -10.51 8.78 6.48
C ARG A 148 -10.75 7.29 6.24
N PHE A 149 -10.56 6.89 5.01
CA PHE A 149 -10.67 5.52 4.54
C PHE A 149 -9.31 5.10 3.99
N TYR A 150 -8.88 3.90 4.31
CA TYR A 150 -7.62 3.36 3.85
C TYR A 150 -7.78 1.88 3.50
N LEU A 151 -7.49 1.50 2.26
CA LEU A 151 -7.58 0.14 1.75
C LEU A 151 -6.23 -0.30 1.23
N ILE A 152 -5.77 -1.46 1.70
CA ILE A 152 -4.52 -2.06 1.27
C ILE A 152 -4.68 -3.58 1.14
N LYS A 153 -3.95 -4.18 0.21
CA LYS A 153 -3.81 -5.63 0.13
C LYS A 153 -2.53 -6.07 0.82
N ARG A 154 -2.64 -6.96 1.80
CA ARG A 154 -1.54 -7.57 2.55
C ARG A 154 -1.23 -8.96 2.01
N ASP A 155 -0.83 -9.04 0.76
CA ASP A 155 -0.43 -10.27 0.10
C ASP A 155 1.06 -10.60 0.32
N TRP A 156 1.57 -11.54 -0.47
CA TRP A 156 2.96 -11.98 -0.40
C TRP A 156 3.97 -10.86 -0.72
N ILE A 157 3.61 -9.89 -1.59
CA ILE A 157 4.47 -8.74 -1.92
C ILE A 157 4.59 -7.84 -0.69
N TYR A 158 3.46 -7.48 -0.07
CA TYR A 158 3.43 -6.69 1.15
C TYR A 158 4.21 -7.36 2.29
N ASN A 159 4.02 -8.67 2.48
CA ASN A 159 4.64 -9.43 3.58
C ASN A 159 6.16 -9.59 3.43
N LYS A 160 6.70 -9.39 2.23
CA LYS A 160 8.15 -9.33 1.99
C LYS A 160 8.77 -7.97 2.29
N GLY A 161 7.99 -6.97 2.73
CA GLY A 161 8.47 -5.65 3.12
C GLY A 161 8.66 -4.67 1.95
N PHE A 162 8.04 -4.96 0.81
CA PHE A 162 8.09 -4.08 -0.37
C PHE A 162 7.11 -2.92 -0.29
#